data_8bbc0ea9148654102c1f794683476d58
#
_entry.id   8bbc0ea9148654102c1f794683476d58
#
_cell.length_a   1.000
_cell.length_b   1.000
_cell.length_c   1.000
_cell.angle_alpha   90.00
_cell.angle_beta   90.00
_cell.angle_gamma   90.00
#
_symmetry.space_group_name_H-M   'P 1'
#
loop_
_entity.id
_entity.type
_entity.pdbx_description
1 polymer ?
#
loop_
_entity_poly.entity_id
_entity_poly.type
_entity_poly.pdbx_seq_one_letter_code
_entity_poly.pdbx_strand_id
1 'polypeptide(L)'
;EMKALKPSMSNKSAFVIGSDQGLDLKGELINKARDRNEAKEQLMKMSGSIHTLITATTVAHDNNIIWKYVDRSKMHMRKLSEDLIKEYLNKVDDNILGLVGVYAIEEEGIKLFENIGSDLFSIQGISLIQLTQFLWDNNLLFENNGT
;
A
#
# COMPACT_ATOMS: atom_id res chain seq x y z
N GLU A 1 10.06 2.35 -7.16
CA GLU A 1 10.70 2.71 -8.45
C GLU A 1 11.18 1.47 -9.20
N MET A 2 11.87 0.55 -8.54
CA MET A 2 12.37 -0.67 -9.18
C MET A 2 11.28 -1.55 -9.77
N LYS A 3 10.09 -1.58 -9.18
CA LYS A 3 8.95 -2.37 -9.68
C LYS A 3 8.48 -1.90 -11.06
N ALA A 4 8.58 -0.61 -11.35
CA ALA A 4 8.21 -0.06 -12.67
C ALA A 4 9.39 -0.11 -13.66
N LEU A 5 10.62 0.10 -13.21
CA LEU A 5 11.79 0.16 -14.08
C LEU A 5 12.12 -1.18 -14.75
N LYS A 6 12.03 -2.31 -14.03
CA LYS A 6 12.37 -3.63 -14.61
C LYS A 6 11.51 -3.99 -15.81
N PRO A 7 10.16 -3.94 -15.75
CA PRO A 7 9.32 -4.17 -16.92
C PRO A 7 9.53 -3.15 -18.03
N SER A 8 9.76 -1.86 -17.69
CA SER A 8 10.04 -0.83 -18.68
C SER A 8 11.35 -1.08 -19.44
N MET A 9 12.38 -1.61 -18.77
CA MET A 9 13.64 -2.01 -19.41
C MET A 9 13.45 -3.16 -20.38
N SER A 10 12.52 -4.08 -20.12
CA SER A 10 12.21 -5.21 -20.99
C SER A 10 11.37 -4.81 -22.21
N ASN A 11 10.52 -3.78 -22.07
CA ASN A 11 9.62 -3.30 -23.12
C ASN A 11 9.60 -1.77 -23.10
N LYS A 12 10.53 -1.17 -23.86
CA LYS A 12 10.78 0.28 -23.86
C LYS A 12 9.60 1.13 -24.30
N SER A 13 8.72 0.61 -25.20
CA SER A 13 7.57 1.37 -25.69
C SER A 13 6.39 1.39 -24.71
N ALA A 14 6.41 0.54 -23.71
CA ALA A 14 5.33 0.45 -22.73
C ALA A 14 5.46 1.49 -21.63
N PHE A 15 4.30 1.99 -21.17
CA PHE A 15 4.19 2.72 -19.90
C PHE A 15 3.93 1.71 -18.79
N VAL A 16 4.78 1.67 -17.78
CA VAL A 16 4.72 0.67 -16.73
C VAL A 16 4.38 1.34 -15.40
N ILE A 17 3.33 0.87 -14.78
CA ILE A 17 2.88 1.36 -13.48
C ILE A 17 3.47 0.47 -12.40
N GLY A 18 4.13 1.08 -11.42
CA GLY A 18 4.63 0.40 -10.23
C GLY A 18 4.06 1.02 -8.98
N SER A 19 3.87 0.21 -7.94
CA SER A 19 3.44 0.71 -6.64
C SER A 19 4.16 -0.06 -5.54
N ASP A 20 4.45 0.64 -4.45
CA ASP A 20 5.11 0.07 -3.28
C ASP A 20 4.57 0.71 -2.01
N GLN A 21 4.48 -0.07 -0.94
CA GLN A 21 4.02 0.42 0.35
C GLN A 21 5.06 0.19 1.43
N GLY A 22 5.18 1.18 2.32
CA GLY A 22 5.96 1.09 3.54
C GLY A 22 5.09 1.48 4.73
N LEU A 23 5.50 1.06 5.92
CA LEU A 23 4.81 1.38 7.16
C LEU A 23 5.78 1.99 8.15
N ASP A 24 5.48 3.21 8.59
CA ASP A 24 6.25 3.93 9.61
C ASP A 24 5.45 3.96 10.90
N LEU A 25 6.00 3.32 11.94
CA LEU A 25 5.47 3.38 13.29
C LEU A 25 6.42 4.21 14.16
N LYS A 26 6.04 5.47 14.38
CA LYS A 26 6.81 6.38 15.26
C LYS A 26 8.29 6.48 14.90
N GLY A 27 8.60 6.56 13.62
CA GLY A 27 9.97 6.68 13.11
C GLY A 27 10.64 5.34 12.81
N GLU A 28 9.99 4.22 13.12
CA GLU A 28 10.51 2.88 12.82
C GLU A 28 9.80 2.30 11.60
N LEU A 29 10.58 1.87 10.61
CA LEU A 29 10.05 1.19 9.43
C LEU A 29 9.72 -0.27 9.82
N ILE A 30 8.46 -0.64 9.63
CA ILE A 30 7.99 -2.00 9.90
C ILE A 30 8.03 -2.79 8.60
N ASN A 31 8.81 -3.86 8.58
CA ASN A 31 8.91 -4.76 7.43
C ASN A 31 7.77 -5.79 7.44
N LYS A 32 7.57 -6.45 6.31
CA LYS A 32 6.62 -7.56 6.22
C LYS A 32 6.96 -8.64 7.23
N ALA A 33 5.95 -9.23 7.86
CA ALA A 33 6.14 -10.31 8.81
C ALA A 33 6.61 -11.57 8.08
N ARG A 34 7.58 -12.26 8.65
CA ARG A 34 8.13 -13.51 8.08
C ARG A 34 7.26 -14.73 8.38
N ASP A 35 6.53 -14.67 9.48
CA ASP A 35 5.65 -15.74 9.95
C ASP A 35 4.52 -15.18 10.81
N ARG A 36 3.62 -16.05 11.27
CA ARG A 36 2.47 -15.64 12.10
C ARG A 36 2.87 -15.17 13.49
N ASN A 37 3.96 -15.65 14.04
CA ASN A 37 4.46 -15.19 15.34
C ASN A 37 4.92 -13.73 15.22
N GLU A 38 5.67 -13.40 14.20
CA GLU A 38 6.11 -12.04 13.93
C GLU A 38 4.92 -11.13 13.60
N ALA A 39 3.93 -11.63 12.87
CA ALA A 39 2.69 -10.92 12.60
C ALA A 39 1.97 -10.54 13.90
N LYS A 40 1.86 -11.46 14.84
CA LYS A 40 1.28 -11.20 16.15
C LYS A 40 2.04 -10.12 16.91
N GLU A 41 3.37 -10.21 16.92
CA GLU A 41 4.22 -9.21 17.59
C GLU A 41 4.05 -7.82 16.97
N GLN A 42 3.99 -7.73 15.65
CA GLN A 42 3.77 -6.46 14.96
C GLN A 42 2.42 -5.85 15.29
N LEU A 43 1.35 -6.65 15.31
CA LEU A 43 0.02 -6.17 15.67
C LEU A 43 -0.04 -5.70 17.12
N MET A 44 0.61 -6.41 18.03
CA MET A 44 0.71 -5.97 19.42
C MET A 44 1.44 -4.63 19.54
N LYS A 45 2.49 -4.43 18.74
CA LYS A 45 3.28 -3.20 18.71
C LYS A 45 2.47 -2.02 18.16
N MET A 46 1.67 -2.25 17.13
CA MET A 46 0.82 -1.22 16.49
C MET A 46 -0.47 -0.94 17.25
N SER A 47 -0.89 -1.85 18.13
CA SER A 47 -2.14 -1.75 18.89
C SER A 47 -2.25 -0.41 19.62
N GLY A 48 -3.39 0.25 19.48
CA GLY A 48 -3.68 1.51 20.16
C GLY A 48 -2.83 2.68 19.69
N SER A 49 -2.12 2.55 18.60
CA SER A 49 -1.18 3.56 18.07
C SER A 49 -1.60 4.04 16.69
N ILE A 50 -1.02 5.16 16.29
CA ILE A 50 -1.15 5.69 14.94
C ILE A 50 0.12 5.33 14.19
N HIS A 51 -0.01 4.67 13.03
CA HIS A 51 1.10 4.48 12.11
C HIS A 51 0.81 5.18 10.79
N THR A 52 1.85 5.43 10.00
CA THR A 52 1.73 6.03 8.68
C THR A 52 1.98 4.97 7.63
N LEU A 53 0.98 4.76 6.77
CA LEU A 53 1.11 3.91 5.59
C LEU A 53 1.56 4.78 4.43
N ILE A 54 2.72 4.46 3.87
CA ILE A 54 3.34 5.24 2.79
C ILE A 54 3.17 4.46 1.50
N THR A 55 2.48 5.06 0.52
CA THR A 55 2.23 4.44 -0.78
C THR A 55 2.90 5.26 -1.86
N ALA A 56 3.87 4.67 -2.57
CA ALA A 56 4.54 5.30 -3.69
C ALA A 56 4.03 4.68 -4.99
N THR A 57 3.47 5.51 -5.87
CA THR A 57 3.00 5.09 -7.20
C THR A 57 3.87 5.75 -8.25
N THR A 58 4.37 4.97 -9.20
CA THR A 58 5.29 5.43 -10.23
C THR A 58 4.83 5.01 -11.62
N VAL A 59 5.21 5.81 -12.62
CA VAL A 59 5.09 5.44 -14.03
C VAL A 59 6.47 5.51 -14.64
N ALA A 60 6.87 4.44 -15.32
CA ALA A 60 8.13 4.34 -16.06
C ALA A 60 7.85 4.23 -17.55
N HIS A 61 8.72 4.85 -18.35
CA HIS A 61 8.70 4.77 -19.80
C HIS A 61 10.12 4.94 -20.32
N ASP A 62 10.51 4.13 -21.31
CA ASP A 62 11.85 4.17 -21.88
C ASP A 62 12.98 4.15 -20.84
N ASN A 63 12.89 3.23 -19.88
CA ASN A 63 13.85 3.05 -18.77
C ASN A 63 13.95 4.22 -17.81
N ASN A 64 12.98 5.14 -17.80
CA ASN A 64 12.98 6.29 -16.92
C ASN A 64 11.69 6.36 -16.11
N ILE A 65 11.80 6.77 -14.86
CA ILE A 65 10.64 7.15 -14.06
C ILE A 65 10.23 8.54 -14.54
N ILE A 66 9.03 8.63 -15.11
CA ILE A 66 8.48 9.88 -15.66
C ILE A 66 7.46 10.55 -14.74
N TRP A 67 6.95 9.81 -13.74
CA TRP A 67 6.01 10.34 -12.77
C TRP A 67 6.06 9.52 -11.49
N LYS A 68 5.88 10.21 -10.37
CA LYS A 68 5.84 9.59 -9.04
C LYS A 68 4.92 10.40 -8.13
N TYR A 69 4.11 9.70 -7.36
CA TYR A 69 3.29 10.27 -6.30
C TYR A 69 3.46 9.46 -5.02
N VAL A 70 3.59 10.16 -3.89
CA VAL A 70 3.70 9.51 -2.57
C VAL A 70 2.55 9.96 -1.69
N ASP A 71 1.73 9.01 -1.26
CA ASP A 71 0.68 9.23 -0.28
C ASP A 71 1.15 8.80 1.10
N ARG A 72 0.74 9.55 2.12
CA ARG A 72 1.00 9.23 3.53
C ARG A 72 -0.33 9.22 4.26
N SER A 73 -0.81 8.03 4.59
CA SER A 73 -2.10 7.84 5.26
C SER A 73 -1.88 7.50 6.73
N LYS A 74 -2.49 8.28 7.61
CA LYS A 74 -2.46 7.99 9.05
C LYS A 74 -3.52 6.98 9.41
N MET A 75 -3.08 5.87 9.98
CA MET A 75 -3.91 4.73 10.32
C MET A 75 -4.02 4.63 11.84
N HIS A 76 -5.23 4.79 12.37
CA HIS A 76 -5.50 4.77 13.81
C HIS A 76 -5.99 3.39 14.21
N MET A 77 -5.09 2.56 14.70
CA MET A 77 -5.43 1.19 15.11
C MET A 77 -6.11 1.19 16.47
N ARG A 78 -7.16 0.38 16.59
CA ARG A 78 -7.83 0.15 17.87
C ARG A 78 -6.84 -0.44 18.87
N LYS A 79 -7.13 -0.26 20.16
CA LYS A 79 -6.41 -1.01 21.19
C LYS A 79 -6.85 -2.46 21.13
N LEU A 80 -5.94 -3.34 20.73
CA LEU A 80 -6.21 -4.76 20.54
C LEU A 80 -5.67 -5.57 21.71
N SER A 81 -6.50 -6.45 22.25
CA SER A 81 -6.04 -7.46 23.20
C SER A 81 -5.34 -8.60 22.45
N GLU A 82 -4.60 -9.40 23.18
CA GLU A 82 -3.96 -10.59 22.62
C GLU A 82 -5.01 -11.54 22.02
N ASP A 83 -6.16 -11.69 22.66
CA ASP A 83 -7.25 -12.55 22.17
C ASP A 83 -7.85 -12.03 20.89
N LEU A 84 -8.03 -10.72 20.73
CA LEU A 84 -8.51 -10.12 19.50
C LEU A 84 -7.51 -10.33 18.35
N ILE A 85 -6.22 -10.20 18.63
CA ILE A 85 -5.17 -10.45 17.63
C ILE A 85 -5.21 -11.91 17.17
N LYS A 86 -5.35 -12.85 18.08
CA LYS A 86 -5.49 -14.27 17.76
C LYS A 86 -6.73 -14.54 16.92
N GLU A 87 -7.86 -13.94 17.28
CA GLU A 87 -9.10 -14.07 16.51
C GLU A 87 -8.92 -13.55 15.08
N TYR A 88 -8.31 -12.37 14.94
CA TYR A 88 -8.03 -11.79 13.63
C TYR A 88 -7.13 -12.71 12.80
N LEU A 89 -6.00 -13.15 13.36
CA LEU A 89 -5.04 -13.99 12.64
C LEU A 89 -5.63 -15.35 12.25
N ASN A 90 -6.61 -15.86 13.01
CA ASN A 90 -7.30 -17.10 12.65
C ASN A 90 -8.26 -16.94 11.47
N LYS A 91 -8.71 -15.72 11.19
CA LYS A 91 -9.64 -15.43 10.08
C LYS A 91 -8.94 -15.11 8.77
N VAL A 92 -7.66 -14.78 8.80
CA VAL A 92 -6.89 -14.42 7.59
C VAL A 92 -5.98 -15.57 7.19
N ASP A 93 -5.75 -15.70 5.89
CA ASP A 93 -4.82 -16.72 5.39
C ASP A 93 -3.37 -16.17 5.35
N ASP A 94 -2.41 -17.02 4.92
CA ASP A 94 -1.00 -16.65 4.92
C ASP A 94 -0.63 -15.59 3.88
N ASN A 95 -1.51 -15.27 2.94
CA ASN A 95 -1.29 -14.16 2.00
C ASN A 95 -1.14 -12.83 2.72
N ILE A 96 -1.70 -12.71 3.93
CA ILE A 96 -1.60 -11.49 4.75
C ILE A 96 -0.13 -11.18 5.12
N LEU A 97 0.74 -12.19 5.19
CA LEU A 97 2.16 -12.00 5.48
C LEU A 97 2.89 -11.26 4.37
N GLY A 98 2.35 -11.28 3.15
CA GLY A 98 2.89 -10.53 2.03
C GLY A 98 2.57 -9.04 2.05
N LEU A 99 1.75 -8.59 3.01
CA LEU A 99 1.32 -7.20 3.15
C LEU A 99 2.00 -6.55 4.35
N VAL A 100 2.48 -5.33 4.17
CA VAL A 100 3.05 -4.56 5.28
C VAL A 100 1.96 -4.25 6.32
N GLY A 101 2.26 -4.47 7.59
CA GLY A 101 1.29 -4.26 8.67
C GLY A 101 0.33 -5.43 8.91
N VAL A 102 0.41 -6.48 8.11
CA VAL A 102 -0.39 -7.71 8.29
C VAL A 102 -1.90 -7.46 8.16
N TYR A 103 -2.32 -6.55 7.27
CA TYR A 103 -3.75 -6.29 7.03
C TYR A 103 -4.02 -5.91 5.58
N ALA A 104 -5.21 -6.27 5.11
CA ALA A 104 -5.83 -5.74 3.91
C ALA A 104 -7.08 -4.97 4.33
N ILE A 105 -7.11 -3.67 4.04
CA ILE A 105 -8.18 -2.78 4.51
C ILE A 105 -9.55 -3.15 3.92
N GLU A 106 -9.57 -3.73 2.73
CA GLU A 106 -10.78 -4.16 2.03
C GLU A 106 -11.35 -5.48 2.54
N GLU A 107 -10.65 -6.13 3.48
CA GLU A 107 -11.03 -7.42 4.07
C GLU A 107 -11.18 -7.30 5.59
N GLU A 108 -10.79 -8.33 6.34
CA GLU A 108 -10.86 -8.35 7.81
C GLU A 108 -10.06 -7.21 8.46
N GLY A 109 -9.05 -6.69 7.76
CA GLY A 109 -8.20 -5.63 8.26
C GLY A 109 -8.93 -4.36 8.69
N ILE A 110 -10.06 -4.04 8.05
CA ILE A 110 -10.85 -2.84 8.41
C ILE A 110 -11.28 -2.86 9.89
N LYS A 111 -11.50 -4.04 10.46
CA LYS A 111 -11.93 -4.18 11.84
C LYS A 111 -10.89 -3.74 12.86
N LEU A 112 -9.62 -3.69 12.45
CA LEU A 112 -8.51 -3.31 13.33
C LEU A 112 -8.45 -1.80 13.57
N PHE A 113 -9.17 -0.99 12.80
CA PHE A 113 -8.99 0.46 12.81
C PHE A 113 -10.22 1.20 13.31
N GLU A 114 -10.00 2.24 14.11
CA GLU A 114 -11.03 3.20 14.49
C GLU A 114 -11.11 4.38 13.52
N ASN A 115 -10.01 4.67 12.80
CA ASN A 115 -9.97 5.69 11.77
C ASN A 115 -8.84 5.38 10.78
N ILE A 116 -9.04 5.76 9.53
CA ILE A 116 -8.07 5.59 8.45
C ILE A 116 -7.91 6.89 7.68
N GLY A 117 -6.85 6.98 6.87
CA GLY A 117 -6.64 8.11 5.98
C GLY A 117 -7.74 8.26 4.94
N SER A 118 -7.75 9.40 4.25
CA SER A 118 -8.84 9.80 3.35
C SER A 118 -8.80 9.14 1.96
N ASP A 119 -7.64 8.70 1.49
CA ASP A 119 -7.50 8.08 0.17
C ASP A 119 -7.48 6.57 0.28
N LEU A 120 -8.66 5.96 0.15
CA LEU A 120 -8.80 4.51 0.26
C LEU A 120 -8.01 3.77 -0.83
N PHE A 121 -7.90 4.32 -2.03
CA PHE A 121 -7.13 3.68 -3.09
C PHE A 121 -5.64 3.59 -2.73
N SER A 122 -5.07 4.67 -2.21
CA SER A 122 -3.67 4.67 -1.75
C SER A 122 -3.46 3.67 -0.60
N ILE A 123 -4.40 3.59 0.32
CA ILE A 123 -4.36 2.62 1.43
C ILE A 123 -4.38 1.18 0.90
N GLN A 124 -5.16 0.92 -0.15
CA GLN A 124 -5.21 -0.39 -0.80
C GLN A 124 -3.97 -0.71 -1.63
N GLY A 125 -3.14 0.27 -1.94
CA GLY A 125 -1.84 0.03 -2.54
C GLY A 125 -1.48 0.82 -3.77
N ILE A 126 -2.37 1.68 -4.30
CA ILE A 126 -2.09 2.50 -5.47
C ILE A 126 -2.86 3.82 -5.39
N SER A 127 -2.16 4.93 -5.63
CA SER A 127 -2.76 6.27 -5.65
C SER A 127 -3.51 6.50 -6.98
N LEU A 128 -4.66 5.86 -7.10
CA LEU A 128 -5.39 5.74 -8.37
C LEU A 128 -5.92 7.09 -8.87
N ILE A 129 -6.40 7.96 -7.98
CA ILE A 129 -6.91 9.27 -8.37
C ILE A 129 -5.80 10.11 -9.01
N GLN A 130 -4.63 10.16 -8.39
CA GLN A 130 -3.48 10.92 -8.88
C GLN A 130 -2.90 10.30 -10.15
N LEU A 131 -2.84 8.97 -10.20
CA LEU A 131 -2.39 8.25 -11.39
C LEU A 131 -3.28 8.55 -12.60
N THR A 132 -4.60 8.47 -12.44
CA THR A 132 -5.52 8.75 -13.54
C THR A 132 -5.44 10.21 -14.00
N GLN A 133 -5.18 11.13 -13.09
CA GLN A 133 -4.94 12.53 -13.45
C GLN A 133 -3.68 12.67 -14.34
N PHE A 134 -2.59 12.02 -13.96
CA PHE A 134 -1.38 11.99 -14.79
C PHE A 134 -1.66 11.42 -16.18
N LEU A 135 -2.38 10.29 -16.25
CA LEU A 135 -2.72 9.64 -17.52
C LEU A 135 -3.60 10.54 -18.39
N TRP A 136 -4.56 11.22 -17.77
CA TRP A 136 -5.41 12.20 -18.46
C TRP A 136 -4.59 13.35 -19.05
N ASP A 137 -3.71 13.95 -18.25
CA ASP A 137 -2.88 15.08 -18.67
C ASP A 137 -1.93 14.73 -19.82
N ASN A 138 -1.59 13.47 -19.97
CA ASN A 138 -0.68 12.98 -20.98
C ASN A 138 -1.38 12.22 -22.12
N ASN A 139 -2.71 12.32 -22.21
CA ASN A 139 -3.53 11.67 -23.25
C ASN A 139 -3.36 10.14 -23.28
N LEU A 140 -3.19 9.52 -22.12
CA LEU A 140 -2.98 8.09 -21.96
C LEU A 140 -4.16 7.36 -21.32
N LEU A 141 -5.19 8.10 -20.88
CA LEU A 141 -6.27 7.51 -20.11
C LEU A 141 -7.33 6.82 -20.99
N PHE A 142 -7.60 7.37 -22.17
CA PHE A 142 -8.55 6.83 -23.13
C PHE A 142 -7.89 6.70 -24.50
N GLU A 143 -8.33 5.73 -25.30
CA GLU A 143 -7.81 5.55 -26.66
C GLU A 143 -8.12 6.76 -27.56
N ASN A 144 -9.30 7.35 -27.39
CA ASN A 144 -9.73 8.56 -28.10
C ASN A 144 -10.00 9.68 -27.10
N ASN A 145 -9.03 10.59 -26.95
CA ASN A 145 -9.12 11.68 -25.96
C ASN A 145 -9.89 12.91 -26.50
N GLY A 146 -11.06 12.70 -27.04
CA GLY A 146 -11.93 13.79 -27.47
C GLY A 146 -11.49 14.53 -28.73
N THR A 147 -10.71 13.89 -29.55
CA THR A 147 -10.33 14.39 -30.88
C THR A 147 -11.22 13.83 -31.97
#